data_2f1742c40b894663ef03e857eb8e5285
#
_entry.id   2f1742c40b894663ef03e857eb8e5285
#
_cell.length_a   1.000
_cell.length_b   1.000
_cell.length_c   1.000
_cell.angle_alpha   90.00
_cell.angle_beta   90.00
_cell.angle_gamma   90.00
#
_symmetry.space_group_name_H-M   'P 1'
#
loop_
_entity.id
_entity.type
_entity.pdbx_description
1 polymer ?
#
loop_
_entity_poly.entity_id
_entity_poly.type
_entity_poly.pdbx_seq_one_letter_code
_entity_poly.pdbx_strand_id
1 'polypeptide(L)'
;MKNTATVDKPLAILTLAIVFASVAGLAIYSTESIALAATMMGWVTRVFTTPVLIFTLMSVVFCLWLAFSKYGHIKFGHEKPEYSTMTWIFMFFLSGMGSATLYWGFLDWAYYYQTPGLNIPAQTPEAFKYSVAYSFFHYGPSAWSIFALTSVPLCYHYYVRKNKGLSLAAIIEAVTGYKATGPVGRLVDLLFLLCMFGALTISLVLTAVTFTNILSLLTGIPNTFTTKVTIILTVSVLFALSSYVGMDSGMKRLSQLVCFGIIAFAVYIFIFGPTEFILNNTLSSLGLMSTRFMDMSLFTDPTGSGQFTRDWTVFYWLWWISYAPGVALFVTRVSRGRSIREVVLALIVAGCAASWFMYGILENFSAHSFLNGLVDVPAILASKGGEVAIGELLNLLPAGTALMWAFLIIMAVYLAAHMDAVGYAVSATCVRNLEEGQDPSPNSRLFWCIMLTLVPIAMIFSKAPLDTMKAATVITALPFIVIILIQTYGLVKWLKQDYGHVPAHEIEKEFMSAHTSENTAADADAAQPAHIATEHNTRK
;
A
#
# COMPACT_ATOMS: atom_id res chain seq x y z
N MET A 1 17.80 -28.28 -13.42
CA MET A 1 16.40 -28.39 -13.87
C MET A 1 16.14 -27.30 -14.89
N LYS A 2 15.52 -27.61 -16.05
CA LYS A 2 15.18 -26.58 -17.04
C LYS A 2 14.12 -25.67 -16.44
N ASN A 3 14.39 -24.37 -16.45
CA ASN A 3 13.46 -23.33 -15.98
C ASN A 3 12.15 -23.44 -16.80
N THR A 4 11.09 -23.98 -16.21
CA THR A 4 9.80 -24.22 -16.87
C THR A 4 8.91 -22.96 -16.84
N ALA A 5 9.36 -21.91 -16.16
CA ALA A 5 8.67 -20.64 -16.06
C ALA A 5 8.60 -19.95 -17.43
N THR A 6 7.41 -19.75 -17.96
CA THR A 6 7.16 -19.12 -19.26
C THR A 6 6.27 -17.91 -19.13
N VAL A 7 6.57 -16.85 -19.90
CA VAL A 7 5.72 -15.65 -19.92
C VAL A 7 4.37 -15.95 -20.57
N ASP A 8 3.27 -15.56 -19.94
CA ASP A 8 1.92 -15.57 -20.52
C ASP A 8 1.80 -14.43 -21.55
N LYS A 9 2.31 -14.70 -22.77
CA LYS A 9 2.32 -13.72 -23.86
C LYS A 9 0.93 -13.12 -24.17
N PRO A 10 -0.17 -13.91 -24.27
CA PRO A 10 -1.49 -13.35 -24.53
C PRO A 10 -1.94 -12.34 -23.46
N LEU A 11 -1.73 -12.64 -22.17
CA LEU A 11 -2.06 -11.76 -21.06
C LEU A 11 -1.22 -10.47 -21.12
N ALA A 12 0.09 -10.60 -21.31
CA ALA A 12 0.99 -9.45 -21.40
C ALA A 12 0.65 -8.55 -22.60
N ILE A 13 0.40 -9.14 -23.78
CA ILE A 13 0.04 -8.38 -25.00
C ILE A 13 -1.28 -7.63 -24.79
N LEU A 14 -2.31 -8.29 -24.24
CA LEU A 14 -3.61 -7.67 -24.00
C LEU A 14 -3.50 -6.52 -23.00
N THR A 15 -2.76 -6.72 -21.90
CA THR A 15 -2.51 -5.66 -20.90
C THR A 15 -1.83 -4.46 -21.56
N LEU A 16 -0.75 -4.70 -22.30
CA LEU A 16 -0.02 -3.61 -22.97
C LEU A 16 -0.85 -2.92 -24.04
N ALA A 17 -1.69 -3.65 -24.79
CA ALA A 17 -2.58 -3.05 -25.78
C ALA A 17 -3.56 -2.05 -25.12
N ILE A 18 -4.15 -2.42 -23.98
CA ILE A 18 -5.03 -1.53 -23.22
C ILE A 18 -4.25 -0.32 -22.66
N VAL A 19 -3.08 -0.55 -22.09
CA VAL A 19 -2.22 0.52 -21.56
C VAL A 19 -1.80 1.48 -22.66
N PHE A 20 -1.31 0.97 -23.80
CA PHE A 20 -0.93 1.84 -24.93
C PHE A 20 -2.12 2.59 -25.54
N ALA A 21 -3.30 1.96 -25.61
CA ALA A 21 -4.52 2.64 -26.04
C ALA A 21 -4.89 3.80 -25.09
N SER A 22 -4.77 3.59 -23.76
CA SER A 22 -5.00 4.63 -22.76
C SER A 22 -3.98 5.77 -22.86
N VAL A 23 -2.70 5.43 -23.04
CA VAL A 23 -1.62 6.41 -23.24
C VAL A 23 -1.83 7.22 -24.52
N ALA A 24 -2.16 6.56 -25.63
CA ALA A 24 -2.46 7.22 -26.90
C ALA A 24 -3.69 8.14 -26.79
N GLY A 25 -4.74 7.68 -26.11
CA GLY A 25 -5.93 8.50 -25.82
C GLY A 25 -5.55 9.77 -25.06
N LEU A 26 -4.81 9.66 -23.96
CA LEU A 26 -4.36 10.80 -23.17
C LEU A 26 -3.42 11.75 -23.94
N ALA A 27 -2.59 11.21 -24.84
CA ALA A 27 -1.63 12.01 -25.60
C ALA A 27 -2.28 12.73 -26.82
N ILE A 28 -3.22 12.08 -27.50
CA ILE A 28 -3.81 12.59 -28.75
C ILE A 28 -5.14 13.31 -28.49
N TYR A 29 -5.97 12.75 -27.59
CA TYR A 29 -7.31 13.22 -27.25
C TYR A 29 -7.42 13.57 -25.76
N SER A 30 -6.49 14.43 -25.27
CA SER A 30 -6.37 14.74 -23.84
C SER A 30 -7.66 15.26 -23.23
N THR A 31 -8.32 16.21 -23.88
CA THR A 31 -9.58 16.82 -23.37
C THR A 31 -10.69 15.79 -23.23
N GLU A 32 -10.90 15.00 -24.27
CA GLU A 32 -11.94 13.96 -24.30
C GLU A 32 -11.62 12.83 -23.32
N SER A 33 -10.37 12.42 -23.20
CA SER A 33 -9.93 11.40 -22.25
C SER A 33 -10.10 11.84 -20.81
N ILE A 34 -9.78 13.09 -20.49
CA ILE A 34 -10.00 13.70 -19.16
C ILE A 34 -11.49 13.78 -18.85
N ALA A 35 -12.32 14.24 -19.81
CA ALA A 35 -13.77 14.31 -19.64
C ALA A 35 -14.41 12.92 -19.46
N LEU A 36 -13.94 11.92 -20.22
CA LEU A 36 -14.37 10.53 -20.07
C LEU A 36 -14.02 9.99 -18.68
N ALA A 37 -12.77 10.18 -18.22
CA ALA A 37 -12.33 9.76 -16.89
C ALA A 37 -13.16 10.39 -15.78
N ALA A 38 -13.45 11.70 -15.87
CA ALA A 38 -14.31 12.41 -14.91
C ALA A 38 -15.75 11.85 -14.92
N THR A 39 -16.31 11.57 -16.10
CA THR A 39 -17.65 10.98 -16.25
C THR A 39 -17.71 9.59 -15.64
N MET A 40 -16.72 8.74 -15.92
CA MET A 40 -16.63 7.38 -15.35
C MET A 40 -16.45 7.42 -13.83
N MET A 41 -15.56 8.27 -13.32
CA MET A 41 -15.39 8.45 -11.88
C MET A 41 -16.69 8.90 -11.22
N GLY A 42 -17.38 9.90 -11.78
CA GLY A 42 -18.65 10.39 -11.26
C GLY A 42 -19.74 9.30 -11.26
N TRP A 43 -19.79 8.46 -12.28
CA TRP A 43 -20.70 7.31 -12.31
C TRP A 43 -20.35 6.27 -11.26
N VAL A 44 -19.08 5.84 -11.19
CA VAL A 44 -18.62 4.82 -10.21
C VAL A 44 -18.89 5.30 -8.79
N THR A 45 -18.45 6.51 -8.45
CA THR A 45 -18.61 7.02 -7.08
C THR A 45 -20.08 7.26 -6.72
N ARG A 46 -20.94 7.63 -7.67
CA ARG A 46 -22.39 7.78 -7.42
C ARG A 46 -23.07 6.46 -7.15
N VAL A 47 -22.78 5.43 -7.96
CA VAL A 47 -23.46 4.13 -7.88
C VAL A 47 -22.92 3.28 -6.74
N PHE A 48 -21.62 3.33 -6.51
CA PHE A 48 -20.94 2.41 -5.59
C PHE A 48 -20.55 3.02 -4.24
N THR A 49 -20.90 4.27 -3.93
CA THR A 49 -20.65 4.88 -2.62
C THR A 49 -21.13 3.96 -1.49
N THR A 50 -22.41 3.66 -1.43
CA THR A 50 -22.98 2.83 -0.34
C THR A 50 -22.37 1.43 -0.27
N PRO A 51 -22.27 0.67 -1.39
CA PRO A 51 -21.56 -0.62 -1.36
C PRO A 51 -20.12 -0.55 -0.87
N VAL A 52 -19.36 0.48 -1.26
CA VAL A 52 -17.95 0.66 -0.84
C VAL A 52 -17.86 0.95 0.65
N LEU A 53 -18.69 1.85 1.19
CA LEU A 53 -18.72 2.16 2.62
C LEU A 53 -19.06 0.92 3.45
N ILE A 54 -20.10 0.17 3.06
CA ILE A 54 -20.50 -1.07 3.75
C ILE A 54 -19.38 -2.10 3.68
N PHE A 55 -18.80 -2.34 2.50
CA PHE A 55 -17.69 -3.28 2.32
C PHE A 55 -16.53 -2.94 3.25
N THR A 56 -16.14 -1.67 3.32
CA THR A 56 -15.00 -1.23 4.12
C THR A 56 -15.26 -1.37 5.62
N LEU A 57 -16.44 -0.97 6.11
CA LEU A 57 -16.80 -1.16 7.51
C LEU A 57 -16.89 -2.65 7.88
N MET A 58 -17.49 -3.47 7.01
CA MET A 58 -17.56 -4.92 7.22
C MET A 58 -16.17 -5.58 7.19
N SER A 59 -15.20 -5.01 6.46
CA SER A 59 -13.81 -5.48 6.50
C SER A 59 -13.20 -5.34 7.89
N VAL A 60 -13.44 -4.22 8.59
CA VAL A 60 -13.02 -4.02 9.99
C VAL A 60 -13.65 -5.07 10.90
N VAL A 61 -14.97 -5.19 10.85
CA VAL A 61 -15.74 -6.12 11.70
C VAL A 61 -15.28 -7.56 11.48
N PHE A 62 -15.13 -7.97 10.22
CA PHE A 62 -14.70 -9.34 9.88
C PHE A 62 -13.26 -9.61 10.33
N CYS A 63 -12.33 -8.69 10.10
CA CYS A 63 -10.95 -8.85 10.53
C CYS A 63 -10.82 -8.95 12.06
N LEU A 64 -11.54 -8.12 12.82
CA LEU A 64 -11.57 -8.21 14.28
C LEU A 64 -12.18 -9.53 14.74
N TRP A 65 -13.31 -9.94 14.15
CA TRP A 65 -13.88 -11.26 14.43
C TRP A 65 -12.87 -12.38 14.17
N LEU A 66 -12.16 -12.34 13.05
CA LEU A 66 -11.20 -13.36 12.67
C LEU A 66 -10.02 -13.41 13.65
N ALA A 67 -9.48 -12.26 14.06
CA ALA A 67 -8.36 -12.18 15.00
C ALA A 67 -8.72 -12.66 16.42
N PHE A 68 -9.94 -12.36 16.89
CA PHE A 68 -10.37 -12.68 18.25
C PHE A 68 -11.19 -13.99 18.36
N SER A 69 -11.52 -14.63 17.23
CA SER A 69 -12.12 -15.97 17.22
C SER A 69 -11.08 -17.06 17.47
N LYS A 70 -11.54 -18.31 17.60
CA LYS A 70 -10.67 -19.49 17.67
C LYS A 70 -9.74 -19.64 16.45
N TYR A 71 -10.13 -19.11 15.30
CA TYR A 71 -9.35 -19.18 14.07
C TYR A 71 -8.09 -18.28 14.10
N GLY A 72 -8.07 -17.29 14.98
CA GLY A 72 -6.90 -16.41 15.14
C GLY A 72 -5.62 -17.12 15.56
N HIS A 73 -5.70 -18.30 16.16
CA HIS A 73 -4.55 -19.11 16.58
C HIS A 73 -3.91 -19.92 15.43
N ILE A 74 -4.62 -20.11 14.32
CA ILE A 74 -4.12 -20.88 13.17
C ILE A 74 -2.90 -20.17 12.58
N LYS A 75 -1.79 -20.91 12.41
CA LYS A 75 -0.55 -20.41 11.81
C LYS A 75 -0.45 -20.75 10.33
N PHE A 76 0.24 -19.90 9.61
CA PHE A 76 0.60 -20.09 8.20
C PHE A 76 1.86 -20.95 8.07
N GLY A 77 1.71 -22.25 8.30
CA GLY A 77 2.80 -23.21 8.39
C GLY A 77 3.25 -23.44 9.83
N HIS A 78 4.07 -24.48 10.03
CA HIS A 78 4.57 -24.88 11.35
C HIS A 78 5.99 -24.35 11.62
N GLU A 79 6.62 -23.76 10.63
CA GLU A 79 7.98 -23.25 10.71
C GLU A 79 8.07 -21.96 11.55
N LYS A 80 9.26 -21.64 12.03
CA LYS A 80 9.52 -20.36 12.70
C LYS A 80 9.40 -19.21 11.71
N PRO A 81 8.90 -18.03 12.14
CA PRO A 81 8.89 -16.85 11.30
C PRO A 81 10.29 -16.50 10.78
N GLU A 82 10.40 -16.24 9.48
CA GLU A 82 11.67 -15.91 8.80
C GLU A 82 12.23 -14.56 9.25
N TYR A 83 11.34 -13.60 9.54
CA TYR A 83 11.71 -12.23 9.90
C TYR A 83 11.37 -11.92 11.34
N SER A 84 12.22 -11.11 12.02
CA SER A 84 11.86 -10.52 13.32
C SER A 84 10.56 -9.71 13.20
N THR A 85 9.80 -9.61 14.28
CA THR A 85 8.51 -8.92 14.28
C THR A 85 8.63 -7.46 13.82
N MET A 86 9.66 -6.74 14.24
CA MET A 86 9.88 -5.34 13.86
C MET A 86 10.19 -5.20 12.36
N THR A 87 11.09 -6.03 11.82
CA THR A 87 11.41 -6.04 10.39
C THR A 87 10.17 -6.35 9.56
N TRP A 88 9.39 -7.34 9.98
CA TRP A 88 8.17 -7.77 9.31
C TRP A 88 7.09 -6.66 9.29
N ILE A 89 6.89 -5.93 10.41
CA ILE A 89 6.00 -4.77 10.48
C ILE A 89 6.47 -3.65 9.52
N PHE A 90 7.77 -3.34 9.50
CA PHE A 90 8.31 -2.34 8.57
C PHE A 90 8.08 -2.71 7.11
N MET A 91 8.21 -4.00 6.77
CA MET A 91 7.91 -4.48 5.42
C MET A 91 6.43 -4.29 5.05
N PHE A 92 5.50 -4.47 5.99
CA PHE A 92 4.08 -4.20 5.76
C PHE A 92 3.79 -2.73 5.49
N PHE A 93 4.36 -1.85 6.32
CA PHE A 93 4.18 -0.41 6.14
C PHE A 93 4.60 0.04 4.74
N LEU A 94 5.76 -0.41 4.28
CA LEU A 94 6.26 -0.03 2.95
C LEU A 94 5.51 -0.66 1.79
N SER A 95 5.00 -1.88 1.94
CA SER A 95 4.20 -2.51 0.89
C SER A 95 2.80 -1.89 0.75
N GLY A 96 2.28 -1.34 1.84
CA GLY A 96 0.94 -0.77 1.91
C GLY A 96 0.86 0.72 1.61
N MET A 97 1.98 1.44 1.68
CA MET A 97 2.02 2.88 1.47
C MET A 97 3.05 3.25 0.41
N GLY A 98 2.72 4.20 -0.44
CA GLY A 98 3.60 4.68 -1.51
C GLY A 98 4.24 6.03 -1.19
N SER A 99 5.19 6.47 -2.03
CA SER A 99 5.88 7.76 -1.88
C SER A 99 4.93 8.98 -1.88
N ALA A 100 3.75 8.87 -2.49
CA ALA A 100 2.73 9.92 -2.43
C ALA A 100 2.20 10.19 -1.01
N THR A 101 2.38 9.27 -0.06
CA THR A 101 1.98 9.53 1.34
C THR A 101 2.78 10.65 1.99
N LEU A 102 3.99 10.94 1.50
CA LEU A 102 4.74 12.13 1.93
C LEU A 102 4.10 13.44 1.43
N TYR A 103 3.45 13.42 0.27
CA TYR A 103 2.66 14.56 -0.22
C TYR A 103 1.38 14.72 0.62
N TRP A 104 0.61 13.66 0.74
CA TRP A 104 -0.65 13.65 1.50
C TRP A 104 -0.44 13.97 2.98
N GLY A 105 0.64 13.47 3.57
CA GLY A 105 0.99 13.73 4.97
C GLY A 105 1.21 15.20 5.34
N PHE A 106 1.42 16.09 4.38
CA PHE A 106 1.43 17.54 4.61
C PHE A 106 0.10 18.22 4.28
N LEU A 107 -0.72 17.64 3.39
CA LEU A 107 -1.73 18.40 2.65
C LEU A 107 -3.17 17.90 2.79
N ASP A 108 -3.40 16.65 3.23
CA ASP A 108 -4.77 16.10 3.30
C ASP A 108 -5.72 16.98 4.12
N TRP A 109 -5.26 17.47 5.26
CA TRP A 109 -6.04 18.37 6.09
C TRP A 109 -6.51 19.62 5.33
N ALA A 110 -5.69 20.17 4.43
CA ALA A 110 -6.01 21.40 3.71
C ALA A 110 -7.12 21.17 2.67
N TYR A 111 -7.12 20.00 2.01
CA TYR A 111 -8.21 19.59 1.13
C TYR A 111 -9.52 19.43 1.92
N TYR A 112 -9.48 18.76 3.09
CA TYR A 112 -10.67 18.53 3.91
C TYR A 112 -11.16 19.80 4.60
N TYR A 113 -10.28 20.74 4.90
CA TYR A 113 -10.63 22.05 5.39
C TYR A 113 -11.40 22.88 4.38
N GLN A 114 -11.04 22.77 3.09
CA GLN A 114 -11.70 23.46 1.98
C GLN A 114 -13.03 22.81 1.57
N THR A 115 -13.14 21.49 1.69
CA THR A 115 -14.32 20.71 1.31
C THR A 115 -14.62 19.66 2.38
N PRO A 116 -15.12 20.08 3.57
CA PRO A 116 -15.31 19.15 4.69
C PRO A 116 -16.49 18.19 4.50
N GLY A 117 -16.40 17.05 5.18
CA GLY A 117 -17.51 16.09 5.30
C GLY A 117 -18.52 16.47 6.36
N LEU A 118 -19.52 15.60 6.59
CA LEU A 118 -20.53 15.72 7.64
C LEU A 118 -21.34 17.02 7.61
N ASN A 119 -21.49 17.63 6.43
CA ASN A 119 -22.20 18.90 6.22
C ASN A 119 -21.65 20.08 7.05
N ILE A 120 -20.36 20.00 7.42
CA ILE A 120 -19.67 21.07 8.13
C ILE A 120 -19.39 22.22 7.15
N PRO A 121 -19.64 23.49 7.51
CA PRO A 121 -19.29 24.62 6.65
C PRO A 121 -17.78 24.69 6.40
N ALA A 122 -17.39 24.90 5.13
CA ALA A 122 -15.98 24.99 4.72
C ALA A 122 -15.25 26.15 5.39
N GLN A 123 -13.96 25.99 5.62
CA GLN A 123 -13.05 27.02 6.14
C GLN A 123 -13.46 27.59 7.50
N THR A 124 -14.12 26.79 8.32
CA THR A 124 -14.51 27.13 9.69
C THR A 124 -13.60 26.46 10.72
N PRO A 125 -13.58 26.94 11.99
CA PRO A 125 -12.87 26.24 13.07
C PRO A 125 -13.33 24.78 13.24
N GLU A 126 -14.60 24.48 12.97
CA GLU A 126 -15.10 23.13 13.02
C GLU A 126 -14.57 22.28 11.85
N ALA A 127 -14.54 22.81 10.63
CA ALA A 127 -13.91 22.15 9.48
C ALA A 127 -12.44 21.85 9.75
N PHE A 128 -11.71 22.78 10.35
CA PHE A 128 -10.33 22.57 10.78
C PHE A 128 -10.20 21.41 11.78
N LYS A 129 -11.05 21.36 12.80
CA LYS A 129 -11.05 20.31 13.81
C LYS A 129 -11.25 18.91 13.20
N TYR A 130 -12.11 18.79 12.18
CA TYR A 130 -12.37 17.52 11.51
C TYR A 130 -11.33 17.18 10.44
N SER A 131 -10.57 18.13 9.91
CA SER A 131 -9.67 17.90 8.78
C SER A 131 -8.60 16.85 9.07
N VAL A 132 -7.84 17.00 10.17
CA VAL A 132 -6.84 16.01 10.60
C VAL A 132 -7.48 14.69 11.07
N ALA A 133 -8.67 14.77 11.70
CA ALA A 133 -9.40 13.58 12.12
C ALA A 133 -9.82 12.72 10.90
N TYR A 134 -10.17 13.32 9.77
CA TYR A 134 -10.46 12.60 8.52
C TYR A 134 -9.22 11.94 7.92
N SER A 135 -8.03 12.55 8.00
CA SER A 135 -6.79 11.89 7.59
C SER A 135 -6.53 10.66 8.44
N PHE A 136 -6.68 10.76 9.76
CA PHE A 136 -6.54 9.59 10.64
C PHE A 136 -7.59 8.50 10.36
N PHE A 137 -8.79 8.87 9.94
CA PHE A 137 -9.82 7.94 9.52
C PHE A 137 -9.46 7.24 8.20
N HIS A 138 -9.02 7.98 7.19
CA HIS A 138 -8.66 7.42 5.87
C HIS A 138 -7.40 6.55 5.89
N TYR A 139 -6.50 6.76 6.87
CA TYR A 139 -5.30 5.93 7.11
C TYR A 139 -5.41 5.11 8.41
N GLY A 140 -6.63 4.87 8.85
CA GLY A 140 -6.98 4.20 10.08
C GLY A 140 -7.40 2.72 9.89
N PRO A 141 -8.18 2.19 10.86
CA PRO A 141 -8.55 0.78 10.91
C PRO A 141 -9.25 0.28 9.64
N SER A 142 -10.09 1.09 9.01
CA SER A 142 -10.81 0.76 7.78
C SER A 142 -9.85 0.42 6.64
N ALA A 143 -8.86 1.28 6.40
CA ALA A 143 -7.85 1.13 5.37
C ALA A 143 -7.01 -0.14 5.55
N TRP A 144 -6.41 -0.30 6.72
CA TRP A 144 -5.54 -1.43 7.02
C TRP A 144 -6.29 -2.76 7.10
N SER A 145 -7.60 -2.74 7.44
CA SER A 145 -8.45 -3.93 7.40
C SER A 145 -8.68 -4.45 5.98
N ILE A 146 -8.71 -3.59 4.96
CA ILE A 146 -8.80 -4.01 3.55
C ILE A 146 -7.60 -4.89 3.18
N PHE A 147 -6.39 -4.50 3.61
CA PHE A 147 -5.19 -5.29 3.37
C PHE A 147 -5.22 -6.61 4.13
N ALA A 148 -5.65 -6.62 5.40
CA ALA A 148 -5.79 -7.83 6.19
C ALA A 148 -6.82 -8.80 5.58
N LEU A 149 -7.98 -8.28 5.18
CA LEU A 149 -9.06 -9.04 4.56
C LEU A 149 -8.62 -9.73 3.26
N THR A 150 -7.75 -9.08 2.49
CA THR A 150 -7.24 -9.64 1.22
C THR A 150 -6.07 -10.61 1.44
N SER A 151 -5.22 -10.34 2.43
CA SER A 151 -4.01 -11.12 2.69
C SER A 151 -4.29 -12.46 3.36
N VAL A 152 -5.16 -12.49 4.38
CA VAL A 152 -5.40 -13.71 5.17
C VAL A 152 -5.96 -14.87 4.33
N PRO A 153 -6.93 -14.68 3.41
CA PRO A 153 -7.39 -15.74 2.53
C PRO A 153 -6.28 -16.33 1.66
N LEU A 154 -5.39 -15.47 1.16
CA LEU A 154 -4.28 -15.90 0.31
C LEU A 154 -3.21 -16.66 1.11
N CYS A 155 -2.88 -16.20 2.32
CA CYS A 155 -2.00 -16.91 3.24
C CYS A 155 -2.57 -18.30 3.59
N TYR A 156 -3.87 -18.37 3.89
CA TYR A 156 -4.55 -19.62 4.21
C TYR A 156 -4.57 -20.60 3.03
N HIS A 157 -4.92 -20.11 1.85
CA HIS A 157 -4.86 -20.85 0.59
C HIS A 157 -3.49 -21.49 0.35
N TYR A 158 -2.43 -20.71 0.56
CA TYR A 158 -1.08 -21.11 0.20
C TYR A 158 -0.42 -22.00 1.27
N TYR A 159 -0.46 -21.59 2.55
CA TYR A 159 0.27 -22.27 3.62
C TYR A 159 -0.52 -23.36 4.33
N VAL A 160 -1.84 -23.16 4.54
CA VAL A 160 -2.67 -24.13 5.29
C VAL A 160 -3.24 -25.18 4.35
N ARG A 161 -3.86 -24.74 3.24
CA ARG A 161 -4.41 -25.65 2.23
C ARG A 161 -3.36 -26.20 1.28
N LYS A 162 -2.16 -25.61 1.22
CA LYS A 162 -1.06 -26.00 0.33
C LYS A 162 -1.48 -26.08 -1.13
N ASN A 163 -2.39 -25.19 -1.55
CA ASN A 163 -2.82 -25.09 -2.93
C ASN A 163 -1.70 -24.50 -3.78
N LYS A 164 -1.58 -24.97 -5.03
CA LYS A 164 -0.54 -24.50 -5.95
C LYS A 164 -0.84 -23.09 -6.46
N GLY A 165 0.21 -22.29 -6.59
CA GLY A 165 0.17 -20.96 -7.19
C GLY A 165 -0.08 -19.84 -6.18
N LEU A 166 0.82 -18.87 -6.20
CA LEU A 166 0.70 -17.63 -5.44
C LEU A 166 0.21 -16.53 -6.39
N SER A 167 -1.08 -16.60 -6.76
CA SER A 167 -1.75 -15.58 -7.60
C SER A 167 -3.21 -15.45 -7.22
N LEU A 168 -3.83 -14.35 -7.63
CA LEU A 168 -5.26 -14.14 -7.41
C LEU A 168 -6.10 -15.14 -8.22
N ALA A 169 -5.70 -15.47 -9.43
CA ALA A 169 -6.38 -16.48 -10.24
C ALA A 169 -6.34 -17.86 -9.57
N ALA A 170 -5.22 -18.22 -8.89
CA ALA A 170 -5.10 -19.51 -8.21
C ALA A 170 -6.06 -19.64 -7.01
N ILE A 171 -6.20 -18.60 -6.18
CA ILE A 171 -7.18 -18.65 -5.07
C ILE A 171 -8.62 -18.65 -5.60
N ILE A 172 -8.92 -17.93 -6.68
CA ILE A 172 -10.25 -17.97 -7.32
C ILE A 172 -10.55 -19.37 -7.85
N GLU A 173 -9.57 -20.05 -8.49
CA GLU A 173 -9.71 -21.45 -8.90
C GLU A 173 -10.02 -22.35 -7.70
N ALA A 174 -9.29 -22.23 -6.62
CA ALA A 174 -9.48 -23.06 -5.42
C ALA A 174 -10.85 -22.86 -4.75
N VAL A 175 -11.43 -21.65 -4.85
CA VAL A 175 -12.76 -21.35 -4.27
C VAL A 175 -13.90 -21.75 -5.20
N THR A 176 -13.78 -21.47 -6.50
CA THR A 176 -14.88 -21.53 -7.47
C THR A 176 -14.82 -22.75 -8.38
N GLY A 177 -13.64 -23.36 -8.56
CA GLY A 177 -13.37 -24.43 -9.51
C GLY A 177 -13.07 -23.96 -10.94
N TYR A 178 -13.16 -22.66 -11.24
CA TYR A 178 -12.77 -22.12 -12.54
C TYR A 178 -11.25 -22.06 -12.67
N LYS A 179 -10.69 -22.76 -13.67
CA LYS A 179 -9.24 -22.87 -13.87
C LYS A 179 -8.55 -21.51 -13.95
N ALA A 180 -7.46 -21.33 -13.22
CA ALA A 180 -6.64 -20.12 -13.25
C ALA A 180 -6.12 -19.79 -14.67
N THR A 181 -5.82 -20.83 -15.45
CA THR A 181 -5.41 -20.69 -16.86
C THR A 181 -6.59 -20.49 -17.84
N GLY A 182 -7.82 -20.59 -17.36
CA GLY A 182 -9.05 -20.41 -18.13
C GLY A 182 -9.43 -18.93 -18.32
N PRO A 183 -10.57 -18.66 -18.98
CA PRO A 183 -11.01 -17.28 -19.23
C PRO A 183 -11.22 -16.46 -17.97
N VAL A 184 -11.81 -17.06 -16.92
CA VAL A 184 -12.06 -16.38 -15.64
C VAL A 184 -10.76 -16.03 -14.93
N GLY A 185 -9.82 -16.98 -14.82
CA GLY A 185 -8.52 -16.71 -14.21
C GLY A 185 -7.73 -15.64 -14.96
N ARG A 186 -7.72 -15.70 -16.29
CA ARG A 186 -7.08 -14.66 -17.11
C ARG A 186 -7.74 -13.28 -16.96
N LEU A 187 -9.05 -13.23 -16.81
CA LEU A 187 -9.73 -11.98 -16.52
C LEU A 187 -9.31 -11.39 -15.16
N VAL A 188 -9.20 -12.24 -14.12
CA VAL A 188 -8.73 -11.83 -12.79
C VAL A 188 -7.29 -11.29 -12.88
N ASP A 189 -6.39 -11.99 -13.57
CA ASP A 189 -5.01 -11.56 -13.75
C ASP A 189 -4.91 -10.26 -14.58
N LEU A 190 -5.71 -10.13 -15.64
CA LEU A 190 -5.79 -8.88 -16.44
C LEU A 190 -6.26 -7.71 -15.57
N LEU A 191 -7.34 -7.90 -14.81
CA LEU A 191 -7.84 -6.87 -13.89
C LEU A 191 -6.77 -6.48 -12.86
N PHE A 192 -6.04 -7.46 -12.33
CA PHE A 192 -4.93 -7.21 -11.41
C PHE A 192 -3.85 -6.34 -12.06
N LEU A 193 -3.41 -6.68 -13.26
CA LEU A 193 -2.39 -5.91 -13.98
C LEU A 193 -2.86 -4.48 -14.22
N LEU A 194 -4.07 -4.28 -14.75
CA LEU A 194 -4.64 -2.95 -14.97
C LEU A 194 -4.80 -2.15 -13.67
N CYS A 195 -5.18 -2.83 -12.59
CA CYS A 195 -5.29 -2.20 -11.28
C CYS A 195 -3.94 -1.68 -10.76
N MET A 196 -2.86 -2.43 -10.97
CA MET A 196 -1.50 -1.99 -10.59
C MET A 196 -1.07 -0.76 -11.40
N PHE A 197 -1.40 -0.68 -12.69
CA PHE A 197 -1.18 0.54 -13.48
C PHE A 197 -1.97 1.73 -12.93
N GLY A 198 -3.26 1.55 -12.61
CA GLY A 198 -4.10 2.59 -12.02
C GLY A 198 -3.60 3.04 -10.64
N ALA A 199 -3.29 2.10 -9.76
CA ALA A 199 -2.84 2.35 -8.39
C ALA A 199 -1.55 3.20 -8.34
N LEU A 200 -0.57 2.85 -9.19
CA LEU A 200 0.71 3.56 -9.25
C LEU A 200 0.62 4.94 -9.88
N THR A 201 -0.37 5.20 -10.73
CA THR A 201 -0.45 6.45 -11.49
C THR A 201 -0.38 7.68 -10.58
N ILE A 202 -1.23 7.75 -9.57
CA ILE A 202 -1.28 8.90 -8.66
C ILE A 202 0.01 9.03 -7.85
N SER A 203 0.56 7.91 -7.35
CA SER A 203 1.80 7.92 -6.57
C SER A 203 2.99 8.41 -7.40
N LEU A 204 3.14 7.94 -8.64
CA LEU A 204 4.24 8.34 -9.51
C LEU A 204 4.12 9.80 -9.95
N VAL A 205 2.92 10.25 -10.32
CA VAL A 205 2.72 11.64 -10.75
C VAL A 205 2.99 12.61 -9.60
N LEU A 206 2.36 12.40 -8.44
CA LEU A 206 2.56 13.28 -7.28
C LEU A 206 4.02 13.30 -6.82
N THR A 207 4.67 12.13 -6.79
CA THR A 207 6.10 12.07 -6.46
C THR A 207 6.94 12.84 -7.47
N ALA A 208 6.74 12.66 -8.77
CA ALA A 208 7.52 13.34 -9.80
C ALA A 208 7.31 14.86 -9.78
N VAL A 209 6.07 15.31 -9.59
CA VAL A 209 5.73 16.73 -9.54
C VAL A 209 6.36 17.39 -8.30
N THR A 210 6.20 16.76 -7.12
CA THR A 210 6.77 17.26 -5.86
C THR A 210 8.31 17.26 -5.91
N PHE A 211 8.90 16.16 -6.37
CA PHE A 211 10.35 16.05 -6.50
C PHE A 211 10.92 17.15 -7.41
N THR A 212 10.32 17.33 -8.60
CA THR A 212 10.78 18.32 -9.56
C THR A 212 10.66 19.74 -9.03
N ASN A 213 9.57 20.05 -8.32
CA ASN A 213 9.36 21.37 -7.74
C ASN A 213 10.43 21.68 -6.68
N ILE A 214 10.63 20.79 -5.73
CA ILE A 214 11.63 20.98 -4.67
C ILE A 214 13.05 21.00 -5.26
N LEU A 215 13.36 20.15 -6.24
CA LEU A 215 14.65 20.20 -6.94
C LEU A 215 14.85 21.53 -7.67
N SER A 216 13.80 22.06 -8.30
CA SER A 216 13.83 23.39 -8.95
C SER A 216 14.12 24.50 -7.94
N LEU A 217 13.51 24.47 -6.77
CA LEU A 217 13.78 25.42 -5.68
C LEU A 217 15.24 25.36 -5.18
N LEU A 218 15.80 24.16 -5.09
CA LEU A 218 17.15 23.93 -4.58
C LEU A 218 18.26 24.26 -5.59
N THR A 219 18.03 24.00 -6.88
CA THR A 219 19.09 24.00 -7.90
C THR A 219 18.87 24.99 -9.03
N GLY A 220 17.66 25.58 -9.15
CA GLY A 220 17.27 26.40 -10.29
C GLY A 220 16.99 25.62 -11.58
N ILE A 221 17.00 24.28 -11.57
CA ILE A 221 16.63 23.46 -12.72
C ILE A 221 15.17 23.72 -13.07
N PRO A 222 14.81 24.00 -14.34
CA PRO A 222 13.44 24.33 -14.69
C PRO A 222 12.46 23.19 -14.41
N ASN A 223 11.30 23.52 -13.80
CA ASN A 223 10.21 22.58 -13.57
C ASN A 223 9.42 22.36 -14.87
N THR A 224 9.97 21.54 -15.77
CA THR A 224 9.41 21.22 -17.08
C THR A 224 8.90 19.78 -17.16
N PHE A 225 8.14 19.48 -18.21
CA PHE A 225 7.76 18.11 -18.55
C PHE A 225 8.99 17.19 -18.66
N THR A 226 10.01 17.65 -19.40
CA THR A 226 11.26 16.89 -19.60
C THR A 226 11.93 16.55 -18.26
N THR A 227 12.02 17.52 -17.35
CA THR A 227 12.62 17.30 -16.02
C THR A 227 11.84 16.25 -15.23
N LYS A 228 10.51 16.32 -15.24
CA LYS A 228 9.63 15.34 -14.56
C LYS A 228 9.81 13.93 -15.11
N VAL A 229 9.82 13.80 -16.44
CA VAL A 229 10.04 12.50 -17.11
C VAL A 229 11.44 11.97 -16.83
N THR A 230 12.46 12.82 -16.87
CA THR A 230 13.84 12.41 -16.54
C THR A 230 13.94 11.88 -15.12
N ILE A 231 13.28 12.52 -14.15
CA ILE A 231 13.26 12.07 -12.75
C ILE A 231 12.57 10.70 -12.65
N ILE A 232 11.38 10.53 -13.26
CA ILE A 232 10.67 9.24 -13.26
C ILE A 232 11.57 8.14 -13.82
N LEU A 233 12.17 8.37 -14.99
CA LEU A 233 13.00 7.37 -15.66
C LEU A 233 14.28 7.09 -14.86
N THR A 234 14.94 8.12 -14.29
CA THR A 234 16.14 7.95 -13.46
C THR A 234 15.85 7.13 -12.24
N VAL A 235 14.77 7.43 -11.51
CA VAL A 235 14.37 6.64 -10.33
C VAL A 235 13.98 5.23 -10.74
N SER A 236 13.31 5.05 -11.87
CA SER A 236 12.95 3.72 -12.39
C SER A 236 14.16 2.88 -12.77
N VAL A 237 15.21 3.50 -13.34
CA VAL A 237 16.47 2.83 -13.65
C VAL A 237 17.26 2.49 -12.39
N LEU A 238 17.38 3.41 -11.44
CA LEU A 238 18.04 3.15 -10.14
C LEU A 238 17.40 1.97 -9.42
N PHE A 239 16.10 1.94 -9.43
CA PHE A 239 15.30 0.85 -8.88
C PHE A 239 15.52 -0.48 -9.64
N ALA A 240 15.52 -0.45 -10.97
CA ALA A 240 15.77 -1.63 -11.78
C ALA A 240 17.15 -2.25 -11.51
N LEU A 241 18.16 -1.41 -11.28
CA LEU A 241 19.50 -1.85 -10.86
C LEU A 241 19.46 -2.50 -9.47
N SER A 242 18.70 -1.96 -8.53
CA SER A 242 18.46 -2.57 -7.21
C SER A 242 17.82 -3.95 -7.33
N SER A 243 16.84 -4.10 -8.23
CA SER A 243 16.16 -5.36 -8.50
C SER A 243 17.06 -6.45 -9.11
N TYR A 244 18.14 -6.07 -9.77
CA TYR A 244 19.16 -6.97 -10.30
C TYR A 244 20.05 -7.59 -9.21
N VAL A 245 20.27 -6.88 -8.10
CA VAL A 245 21.17 -7.30 -7.00
C VAL A 245 20.54 -8.41 -6.13
N GLY A 246 19.27 -8.70 -6.29
CA GLY A 246 18.55 -9.78 -5.61
C GLY A 246 17.60 -9.29 -4.53
N MET A 247 16.44 -9.96 -4.44
CA MET A 247 15.27 -9.53 -3.67
C MET A 247 15.48 -9.60 -2.15
N ASP A 248 16.12 -10.65 -1.63
CA ASP A 248 16.15 -10.93 -0.20
C ASP A 248 17.04 -9.97 0.59
N SER A 249 18.17 -9.53 0.02
CA SER A 249 19.06 -8.59 0.69
C SER A 249 18.79 -7.13 0.31
N GLY A 250 18.40 -6.87 -0.93
CA GLY A 250 18.16 -5.52 -1.45
C GLY A 250 16.89 -4.89 -0.88
N MET A 251 15.76 -5.56 -1.02
CA MET A 251 14.46 -5.05 -0.57
C MET A 251 14.41 -4.87 0.95
N LYS A 252 14.97 -5.81 1.73
CA LYS A 252 15.06 -5.68 3.19
C LYS A 252 15.84 -4.44 3.62
N ARG A 253 17.03 -4.21 3.03
CA ARG A 253 17.87 -3.05 3.37
C ARG A 253 17.22 -1.74 2.94
N LEU A 254 16.64 -1.73 1.74
CA LEU A 254 15.93 -0.56 1.21
C LEU A 254 14.74 -0.20 2.09
N SER A 255 13.94 -1.20 2.49
CA SER A 255 12.81 -1.03 3.39
C SER A 255 13.22 -0.44 4.73
N GLN A 256 14.27 -0.96 5.34
CA GLN A 256 14.79 -0.43 6.61
C GLN A 256 15.28 1.01 6.45
N LEU A 257 16.02 1.31 5.38
CA LEU A 257 16.53 2.66 5.10
C LEU A 257 15.39 3.67 4.96
N VAL A 258 14.35 3.33 4.20
CA VAL A 258 13.17 4.20 4.02
C VAL A 258 12.44 4.43 5.34
N CYS A 259 12.16 3.37 6.11
CA CYS A 259 11.48 3.50 7.40
C CYS A 259 12.27 4.37 8.38
N PHE A 260 13.57 4.11 8.54
CA PHE A 260 14.42 4.94 9.39
C PHE A 260 14.52 6.38 8.88
N GLY A 261 14.60 6.57 7.57
CA GLY A 261 14.61 7.91 6.97
C GLY A 261 13.33 8.69 7.25
N ILE A 262 12.16 8.07 7.06
CA ILE A 262 10.86 8.70 7.36
C ILE A 262 10.72 8.99 8.85
N ILE A 263 11.10 8.07 9.72
CA ILE A 263 11.05 8.27 11.18
C ILE A 263 11.97 9.42 11.58
N ALA A 264 13.22 9.43 11.11
CA ALA A 264 14.18 10.49 11.42
C ALA A 264 13.69 11.86 10.91
N PHE A 265 13.12 11.90 9.70
CA PHE A 265 12.53 13.11 9.11
C PHE A 265 11.33 13.63 9.94
N ALA A 266 10.41 12.74 10.29
CA ALA A 266 9.26 13.10 11.12
C ALA A 266 9.69 13.56 12.53
N VAL A 267 10.63 12.85 13.16
CA VAL A 267 11.19 13.23 14.47
C VAL A 267 11.91 14.59 14.40
N TYR A 268 12.62 14.87 13.32
CA TYR A 268 13.22 16.20 13.12
C TYR A 268 12.14 17.30 13.11
N ILE A 269 11.08 17.12 12.31
CA ILE A 269 9.95 18.07 12.27
C ILE A 269 9.28 18.19 13.63
N PHE A 270 9.13 17.09 14.36
CA PHE A 270 8.55 17.07 15.70
C PHE A 270 9.37 17.89 16.70
N ILE A 271 10.71 17.76 16.69
CA ILE A 271 11.61 18.43 17.63
C ILE A 271 11.74 19.91 17.32
N PHE A 272 11.89 20.29 16.07
CA PHE A 272 12.13 21.67 15.63
C PHE A 272 10.88 22.44 15.21
N GLY A 273 9.75 21.73 15.10
CA GLY A 273 8.44 22.30 14.82
C GLY A 273 7.64 22.61 16.10
N PRO A 274 6.34 22.83 15.98
CA PRO A 274 5.44 23.16 17.09
C PRO A 274 5.03 21.90 17.88
N THR A 275 5.95 21.31 18.61
CA THR A 275 5.81 20.01 19.33
C THR A 275 4.53 19.95 20.18
N GLU A 276 4.25 21.00 20.95
CA GLU A 276 3.05 21.05 21.81
C GLU A 276 1.76 20.99 20.98
N PHE A 277 1.67 21.78 19.91
CA PHE A 277 0.51 21.76 19.02
C PHE A 277 0.36 20.40 18.33
N ILE A 278 1.46 19.82 17.85
CA ILE A 278 1.48 18.49 17.21
C ILE A 278 0.89 17.45 18.16
N LEU A 279 1.34 17.41 19.41
CA LEU A 279 0.83 16.45 20.41
C LEU A 279 -0.65 16.68 20.72
N ASN A 280 -1.01 17.92 21.05
CA ASN A 280 -2.36 18.26 21.47
C ASN A 280 -3.38 18.02 20.36
N ASN A 281 -3.08 18.44 19.13
CA ASN A 281 -4.01 18.26 18.02
C ASN A 281 -4.06 16.80 17.53
N THR A 282 -2.96 16.06 17.59
CA THR A 282 -2.94 14.61 17.32
C THR A 282 -3.87 13.86 18.25
N LEU A 283 -3.75 14.08 19.58
CA LEU A 283 -4.60 13.42 20.57
C LEU A 283 -6.08 13.81 20.40
N SER A 284 -6.34 15.10 20.17
CA SER A 284 -7.70 15.60 19.93
C SER A 284 -8.33 14.99 18.67
N SER A 285 -7.56 14.91 17.60
CA SER A 285 -8.02 14.33 16.32
C SER A 285 -8.24 12.82 16.40
N LEU A 286 -7.39 12.08 17.13
CA LEU A 286 -7.60 10.65 17.43
C LEU A 286 -8.86 10.43 18.26
N GLY A 287 -9.08 11.25 19.29
CA GLY A 287 -10.29 11.21 20.11
C GLY A 287 -11.56 11.49 19.30
N LEU A 288 -11.51 12.52 18.44
CA LEU A 288 -12.61 12.88 17.55
C LEU A 288 -12.89 11.76 16.52
N MET A 289 -11.86 11.27 15.84
CA MET A 289 -11.99 10.17 14.88
C MET A 289 -12.59 8.92 15.56
N SER A 290 -12.11 8.56 16.74
CA SER A 290 -12.60 7.38 17.48
C SER A 290 -14.05 7.51 17.88
N THR A 291 -14.48 8.68 18.38
CA THR A 291 -15.86 8.93 18.81
C THR A 291 -16.84 9.07 17.64
N ARG A 292 -16.36 9.54 16.49
CA ARG A 292 -17.16 9.75 15.27
C ARG A 292 -16.91 8.70 14.19
N PHE A 293 -16.26 7.60 14.52
CA PHE A 293 -15.87 6.57 13.56
C PHE A 293 -17.04 6.03 12.73
N MET A 294 -18.19 5.75 13.39
CA MET A 294 -19.37 5.24 12.70
C MET A 294 -20.02 6.30 11.80
N ASP A 295 -20.11 7.55 12.29
CA ASP A 295 -20.62 8.66 11.49
C ASP A 295 -19.78 8.84 10.23
N MET A 296 -18.44 8.87 10.34
CA MET A 296 -17.52 9.01 9.21
C MET A 296 -17.57 7.81 8.27
N SER A 297 -17.76 6.58 8.81
CA SER A 297 -17.80 5.34 8.03
C SER A 297 -19.05 5.19 7.17
N LEU A 298 -20.19 5.71 7.62
CA LEU A 298 -21.50 5.50 6.99
C LEU A 298 -22.13 6.78 6.44
N PHE A 299 -21.39 7.88 6.43
CA PHE A 299 -21.89 9.14 5.93
C PHE A 299 -22.04 9.13 4.41
N THR A 300 -23.27 9.07 3.92
CA THR A 300 -23.61 9.08 2.48
C THR A 300 -24.12 10.43 1.99
N ASP A 301 -24.48 11.33 2.93
CA ASP A 301 -25.08 12.65 2.67
C ASP A 301 -26.32 12.59 1.74
N PRO A 302 -27.39 11.89 2.16
CA PRO A 302 -28.55 11.66 1.28
C PRO A 302 -29.38 12.92 1.01
N THR A 303 -29.21 13.96 1.82
CA THR A 303 -29.94 15.24 1.71
C THR A 303 -29.10 16.37 1.11
N GLY A 304 -27.80 16.17 1.00
CA GLY A 304 -26.86 17.13 0.44
C GLY A 304 -26.24 16.66 -0.88
N SER A 305 -25.06 17.20 -1.19
CA SER A 305 -24.36 16.85 -2.43
C SER A 305 -23.70 15.47 -2.39
N GLY A 306 -23.34 14.97 -1.21
CA GLY A 306 -22.53 13.77 -1.03
C GLY A 306 -21.12 13.88 -1.62
N GLN A 307 -20.68 15.07 -1.97
CA GLN A 307 -19.46 15.29 -2.73
C GLN A 307 -18.22 14.87 -1.96
N PHE A 308 -18.08 15.28 -0.70
CA PHE A 308 -16.94 14.89 0.12
C PHE A 308 -16.77 13.37 0.19
N THR A 309 -17.86 12.67 0.46
CA THR A 309 -17.82 11.20 0.57
C THR A 309 -17.37 10.55 -0.72
N ARG A 310 -17.86 11.05 -1.88
CA ARG A 310 -17.50 10.52 -3.20
C ARG A 310 -16.05 10.85 -3.57
N ASP A 311 -15.63 12.11 -3.35
CA ASP A 311 -14.34 12.60 -3.82
C ASP A 311 -13.17 12.19 -2.93
N TRP A 312 -13.44 11.91 -1.64
CA TRP A 312 -12.43 11.58 -0.65
C TRP A 312 -12.62 10.20 -0.04
N THR A 313 -13.69 9.93 0.69
CA THR A 313 -13.83 8.67 1.43
C THR A 313 -13.90 7.46 0.48
N VAL A 314 -14.73 7.52 -0.56
CA VAL A 314 -14.84 6.44 -1.55
C VAL A 314 -13.56 6.32 -2.38
N PHE A 315 -12.95 7.46 -2.75
CA PHE A 315 -11.65 7.47 -3.41
C PHE A 315 -10.60 6.75 -2.56
N TYR A 316 -10.45 7.10 -1.27
CA TYR A 316 -9.48 6.45 -0.39
C TYR A 316 -9.74 4.95 -0.29
N TRP A 317 -10.98 4.52 -0.06
CA TRP A 317 -11.28 3.09 0.03
C TRP A 317 -10.93 2.33 -1.25
N LEU A 318 -11.27 2.88 -2.41
CA LEU A 318 -10.92 2.26 -3.69
C LEU A 318 -9.41 2.34 -3.96
N TRP A 319 -8.73 3.38 -3.50
CA TRP A 319 -7.28 3.45 -3.58
C TRP A 319 -6.61 2.36 -2.73
N TRP A 320 -7.05 2.15 -1.49
CA TRP A 320 -6.58 1.05 -0.65
C TRP A 320 -6.91 -0.31 -1.27
N ILE A 321 -8.11 -0.50 -1.82
CA ILE A 321 -8.51 -1.72 -2.53
C ILE A 321 -7.60 -1.96 -3.74
N SER A 322 -7.17 -0.92 -4.46
CA SER A 322 -6.31 -1.07 -5.63
C SER A 322 -4.93 -1.64 -5.30
N TYR A 323 -4.37 -1.34 -4.13
CA TYR A 323 -3.11 -1.90 -3.66
C TYR A 323 -3.28 -3.27 -2.97
N ALA A 324 -4.45 -3.56 -2.44
CA ALA A 324 -4.70 -4.73 -1.61
C ALA A 324 -4.26 -6.07 -2.25
N PRO A 325 -4.47 -6.32 -3.55
CA PRO A 325 -3.99 -7.55 -4.19
C PRO A 325 -2.47 -7.69 -4.19
N GLY A 326 -1.75 -6.63 -4.52
CA GLY A 326 -0.29 -6.61 -4.51
C GLY A 326 0.28 -6.77 -3.10
N VAL A 327 -0.31 -6.07 -2.13
CA VAL A 327 0.05 -6.19 -0.71
C VAL A 327 -0.22 -7.61 -0.22
N ALA A 328 -1.34 -8.23 -0.60
CA ALA A 328 -1.68 -9.59 -0.18
C ALA A 328 -0.67 -10.63 -0.65
N LEU A 329 -0.20 -10.53 -1.91
CA LEU A 329 0.85 -11.39 -2.43
C LEU A 329 2.15 -11.23 -1.62
N PHE A 330 2.53 -10.00 -1.33
CA PHE A 330 3.70 -9.68 -0.54
C PHE A 330 3.59 -10.15 0.91
N VAL A 331 2.48 -9.83 1.60
CA VAL A 331 2.19 -10.27 2.97
C VAL A 331 2.23 -11.78 3.08
N THR A 332 1.65 -12.50 2.11
CA THR A 332 1.69 -13.96 2.08
C THR A 332 3.13 -14.46 2.06
N ARG A 333 3.99 -13.89 1.21
CA ARG A 333 5.38 -14.32 1.10
C ARG A 333 6.17 -14.17 2.41
N VAL A 334 5.96 -13.06 3.15
CA VAL A 334 6.76 -12.72 4.33
C VAL A 334 6.14 -13.20 5.66
N SER A 335 4.96 -13.82 5.64
CA SER A 335 4.21 -14.17 6.85
C SER A 335 4.19 -15.65 7.19
N ARG A 336 5.06 -16.46 6.57
CA ARG A 336 5.23 -17.88 6.91
C ARG A 336 5.52 -18.03 8.42
N GLY A 337 4.85 -18.97 9.07
CA GLY A 337 5.00 -19.23 10.51
C GLY A 337 4.24 -18.25 11.43
N ARG A 338 3.64 -17.19 10.90
CA ARG A 338 2.79 -16.25 11.65
C ARG A 338 1.38 -16.77 11.78
N SER A 339 0.67 -16.39 12.85
CA SER A 339 -0.76 -16.70 13.02
C SER A 339 -1.67 -15.71 12.31
N ILE A 340 -2.91 -16.10 12.05
CA ILE A 340 -3.95 -15.20 11.52
C ILE A 340 -4.08 -13.95 12.41
N ARG A 341 -4.11 -14.13 13.74
CA ARG A 341 -4.18 -13.03 14.72
C ARG A 341 -3.01 -12.07 14.57
N GLU A 342 -1.77 -12.59 14.48
CA GLU A 342 -0.58 -11.76 14.32
C GLU A 342 -0.64 -10.94 13.04
N VAL A 343 -1.02 -11.54 11.90
CA VAL A 343 -1.10 -10.82 10.62
C VAL A 343 -2.18 -9.74 10.65
N VAL A 344 -3.38 -10.07 11.15
CA VAL A 344 -4.48 -9.08 11.23
C VAL A 344 -4.12 -7.93 12.16
N LEU A 345 -3.62 -8.22 13.36
CA LEU A 345 -3.28 -7.18 14.33
C LEU A 345 -2.05 -6.36 13.90
N ALA A 346 -1.05 -6.98 13.28
CA ALA A 346 0.09 -6.23 12.77
C ALA A 346 -0.33 -5.26 11.65
N LEU A 347 -1.16 -5.70 10.71
CA LEU A 347 -1.66 -4.81 9.65
C LEU A 347 -2.51 -3.68 10.23
N ILE A 348 -3.48 -3.98 11.10
CA ILE A 348 -4.40 -2.95 11.60
C ILE A 348 -3.72 -2.07 12.65
N VAL A 349 -3.17 -2.65 13.71
CA VAL A 349 -2.66 -1.85 14.85
C VAL A 349 -1.35 -1.15 14.52
N ALA A 350 -0.36 -1.91 14.01
CA ALA A 350 0.93 -1.32 13.69
C ALA A 350 0.84 -0.42 12.45
N GLY A 351 0.00 -0.79 11.47
CA GLY A 351 -0.26 0.06 10.31
C GLY A 351 -0.90 1.40 10.68
N CYS A 352 -1.95 1.39 11.50
CA CYS A 352 -2.56 2.62 12.02
C CYS A 352 -1.56 3.46 12.82
N ALA A 353 -0.83 2.84 13.75
CA ALA A 353 0.14 3.56 14.58
C ALA A 353 1.22 4.26 13.75
N ALA A 354 1.75 3.58 12.72
CA ALA A 354 2.75 4.15 11.83
C ALA A 354 2.17 5.29 10.96
N SER A 355 0.96 5.10 10.43
CA SER A 355 0.26 6.15 9.67
C SER A 355 -0.04 7.37 10.53
N TRP A 356 -0.63 7.18 11.71
CA TRP A 356 -0.98 8.27 12.62
C TRP A 356 0.24 8.98 13.18
N PHE A 357 1.36 8.28 13.40
CA PHE A 357 2.64 8.90 13.76
C PHE A 357 3.11 9.86 12.66
N MET A 358 3.14 9.41 11.41
CA MET A 358 3.60 10.22 10.29
C MET A 358 2.65 11.40 10.01
N TYR A 359 1.35 11.13 9.83
CA TYR A 359 0.35 12.15 9.54
C TYR A 359 0.17 13.11 10.72
N GLY A 360 0.17 12.60 11.96
CA GLY A 360 0.08 13.41 13.16
C GLY A 360 1.18 14.45 13.27
N ILE A 361 2.38 14.17 12.81
CA ILE A 361 3.48 15.13 12.79
C ILE A 361 3.40 16.06 11.59
N LEU A 362 3.35 15.50 10.37
CA LEU A 362 3.48 16.29 9.14
C LEU A 362 2.28 17.22 8.91
N GLU A 363 1.06 16.71 9.08
CA GLU A 363 -0.16 17.50 8.93
C GLU A 363 -0.28 18.59 9.99
N ASN A 364 0.01 18.25 11.25
CA ASN A 364 -0.09 19.25 12.31
C ASN A 364 0.98 20.33 12.22
N PHE A 365 2.17 20.02 11.72
CA PHE A 365 3.16 21.03 11.37
C PHE A 365 2.63 21.96 10.26
N SER A 366 2.08 21.40 9.19
CA SER A 366 1.49 22.14 8.08
C SER A 366 0.30 23.01 8.55
N ALA A 367 -0.62 22.42 9.30
CA ALA A 367 -1.81 23.08 9.84
C ALA A 367 -1.46 24.22 10.82
N HIS A 368 -0.48 24.01 11.69
CA HIS A 368 0.02 25.06 12.60
C HIS A 368 0.62 26.23 11.84
N SER A 369 1.37 25.94 10.77
CA SER A 369 1.98 26.99 9.93
C SER A 369 0.91 27.87 9.28
N PHE A 370 -0.20 27.27 8.84
CA PHE A 370 -1.37 28.01 8.34
C PHE A 370 -2.04 28.85 9.42
N LEU A 371 -2.34 28.26 10.59
CA LEU A 371 -3.03 28.96 11.67
C LEU A 371 -2.26 30.18 12.20
N ASN A 372 -0.93 30.16 12.10
CA ASN A 372 -0.08 31.26 12.52
C ASN A 372 0.29 32.22 11.37
N GLY A 373 -0.33 32.07 10.19
CA GLY A 373 -0.10 32.94 9.04
C GLY A 373 1.31 32.84 8.44
N LEU A 374 2.05 31.74 8.69
CA LEU A 374 3.40 31.55 8.17
C LEU A 374 3.38 31.08 6.72
N VAL A 375 2.47 30.15 6.38
CA VAL A 375 2.24 29.65 5.03
C VAL A 375 0.75 29.46 4.82
N ASP A 376 0.16 30.13 3.84
CA ASP A 376 -1.25 29.92 3.47
C ASP A 376 -1.40 28.68 2.58
N VAL A 377 -1.33 27.50 3.21
CA VAL A 377 -1.38 26.21 2.52
C VAL A 377 -2.64 26.05 1.66
N PRO A 378 -3.86 26.37 2.13
CA PRO A 378 -5.06 26.29 1.30
C PRO A 378 -5.01 27.19 0.05
N ALA A 379 -4.55 28.42 0.16
CA ALA A 379 -4.45 29.33 -0.99
C ALA A 379 -3.37 28.90 -1.99
N ILE A 380 -2.22 28.42 -1.52
CA ILE A 380 -1.15 27.89 -2.37
C ILE A 380 -1.63 26.64 -3.08
N LEU A 381 -2.30 25.74 -2.36
CA LEU A 381 -2.87 24.51 -2.93
C LEU A 381 -3.83 24.80 -4.10
N ALA A 382 -4.69 25.80 -3.93
CA ALA A 382 -5.66 26.20 -4.94
C ALA A 382 -5.03 26.91 -6.16
N SER A 383 -3.92 27.65 -5.99
CA SER A 383 -3.36 28.53 -7.01
C SER A 383 -2.07 28.02 -7.66
N LYS A 384 -1.20 27.33 -6.91
CA LYS A 384 0.16 26.96 -7.35
C LYS A 384 0.41 25.46 -7.29
N GLY A 385 -0.43 24.70 -6.59
CA GLY A 385 -0.26 23.26 -6.34
C GLY A 385 0.36 22.94 -4.97
N GLY A 386 0.06 21.75 -4.46
CA GLY A 386 0.47 21.33 -3.11
C GLY A 386 1.98 21.16 -2.96
N GLU A 387 2.67 20.81 -4.04
CA GLU A 387 4.13 20.68 -4.06
C GLU A 387 4.87 21.97 -3.73
N VAL A 388 4.28 23.12 -4.07
CA VAL A 388 4.83 24.44 -3.72
C VAL A 388 4.68 24.68 -2.22
N ALA A 389 3.51 24.36 -1.67
CA ALA A 389 3.26 24.50 -0.23
C ALA A 389 4.24 23.65 0.60
N ILE A 390 4.54 22.40 0.16
CA ILE A 390 5.51 21.55 0.84
C ILE A 390 6.91 22.20 0.86
N GLY A 391 7.36 22.76 -0.26
CA GLY A 391 8.64 23.46 -0.34
C GLY A 391 8.71 24.65 0.62
N GLU A 392 7.66 25.47 0.67
CA GLU A 392 7.57 26.62 1.59
C GLU A 392 7.54 26.17 3.06
N LEU A 393 6.80 25.10 3.39
CA LEU A 393 6.75 24.53 4.73
C LEU A 393 8.12 24.03 5.21
N LEU A 394 8.82 23.25 4.38
CA LEU A 394 10.14 22.73 4.74
C LEU A 394 11.17 23.85 4.95
N ASN A 395 11.03 24.96 4.24
CA ASN A 395 11.92 26.11 4.37
C ASN A 395 11.72 26.88 5.68
N LEU A 396 10.60 26.71 6.39
CA LEU A 396 10.37 27.31 7.72
C LEU A 396 11.26 26.69 8.82
N LEU A 397 11.71 25.46 8.61
CA LEU A 397 12.46 24.73 9.64
C LEU A 397 13.94 25.07 9.60
N PRO A 398 14.67 24.97 10.73
CA PRO A 398 16.11 25.10 10.76
C PRO A 398 16.74 24.18 9.71
N ALA A 399 17.79 24.67 9.03
CA ALA A 399 18.43 23.93 7.93
C ALA A 399 17.47 23.47 6.81
N GLY A 400 16.45 24.27 6.47
CA GLY A 400 15.40 23.92 5.50
C GLY A 400 15.93 23.40 4.16
N THR A 401 17.04 23.98 3.64
CA THR A 401 17.71 23.49 2.43
C THR A 401 18.20 22.04 2.59
N ALA A 402 18.84 21.70 3.71
CA ALA A 402 19.30 20.33 3.97
C ALA A 402 18.11 19.39 4.17
N LEU A 403 17.03 19.87 4.80
CA LEU A 403 15.80 19.11 4.98
C LEU A 403 15.09 18.82 3.66
N MET A 404 15.08 19.78 2.73
CA MET A 404 14.56 19.56 1.37
C MET A 404 15.38 18.51 0.61
N TRP A 405 16.71 18.51 0.71
CA TRP A 405 17.53 17.43 0.14
C TRP A 405 17.23 16.07 0.79
N ALA A 406 17.12 16.01 2.12
CA ALA A 406 16.73 14.78 2.83
C ALA A 406 15.36 14.27 2.37
N PHE A 407 14.38 15.15 2.23
CA PHE A 407 13.06 14.83 1.71
C PHE A 407 13.10 14.22 0.31
N LEU A 408 13.88 14.82 -0.63
CA LEU A 408 14.07 14.28 -1.98
C LEU A 408 14.70 12.89 -1.96
N ILE A 409 15.72 12.66 -1.12
CA ILE A 409 16.38 11.36 -1.00
C ILE A 409 15.37 10.32 -0.48
N ILE A 410 14.66 10.63 0.60
CA ILE A 410 13.65 9.74 1.17
C ILE A 410 12.57 9.43 0.13
N MET A 411 12.08 10.44 -0.59
CA MET A 411 11.04 10.29 -1.60
C MET A 411 11.50 9.40 -2.77
N ALA A 412 12.74 9.56 -3.25
CA ALA A 412 13.31 8.74 -4.31
C ALA A 412 13.50 7.29 -3.89
N VAL A 413 14.04 7.05 -2.68
CA VAL A 413 14.26 5.70 -2.14
C VAL A 413 12.92 5.01 -1.85
N TYR A 414 11.93 5.77 -1.36
CA TYR A 414 10.59 5.26 -1.12
C TYR A 414 9.89 4.86 -2.41
N LEU A 415 9.97 5.72 -3.44
CA LEU A 415 9.43 5.40 -4.76
C LEU A 415 10.09 4.13 -5.33
N ALA A 416 11.42 4.02 -5.21
CA ALA A 416 12.16 2.85 -5.66
C ALA A 416 11.69 1.56 -4.97
N ALA A 417 11.52 1.59 -3.64
CA ALA A 417 11.01 0.43 -2.87
C ALA A 417 9.58 0.05 -3.26
N HIS A 418 8.72 1.04 -3.49
CA HIS A 418 7.34 0.82 -3.92
C HIS A 418 7.28 0.20 -5.33
N MET A 419 8.05 0.75 -6.28
CA MET A 419 8.14 0.23 -7.64
C MET A 419 8.66 -1.22 -7.67
N ASP A 420 9.58 -1.58 -6.77
CA ASP A 420 10.11 -2.96 -6.67
C ASP A 420 9.01 -3.95 -6.27
N ALA A 421 8.24 -3.62 -5.26
CA ALA A 421 7.14 -4.47 -4.81
C ALA A 421 6.08 -4.67 -5.90
N VAL A 422 5.67 -3.59 -6.57
CA VAL A 422 4.63 -3.67 -7.63
C VAL A 422 5.18 -4.31 -8.91
N GLY A 423 6.38 -3.97 -9.33
CA GLY A 423 7.03 -4.57 -10.49
C GLY A 423 7.24 -6.08 -10.33
N TYR A 424 7.57 -6.53 -9.13
CA TYR A 424 7.61 -7.95 -8.78
C TYR A 424 6.23 -8.59 -8.95
N ALA A 425 5.19 -8.04 -8.35
CA ALA A 425 3.84 -8.59 -8.37
C ALA A 425 3.28 -8.68 -9.80
N VAL A 426 3.47 -7.63 -10.62
CA VAL A 426 3.07 -7.58 -12.03
C VAL A 426 3.84 -8.61 -12.85
N SER A 427 5.16 -8.70 -12.66
CA SER A 427 6.01 -9.66 -13.38
C SER A 427 5.66 -11.11 -13.01
N ALA A 428 5.44 -11.39 -11.71
CA ALA A 428 5.05 -12.72 -11.24
C ALA A 428 3.71 -13.18 -11.83
N THR A 429 2.73 -12.29 -11.92
CA THR A 429 1.42 -12.57 -12.50
C THR A 429 1.51 -12.87 -14.02
N CYS A 430 2.46 -12.27 -14.71
CA CYS A 430 2.69 -12.53 -16.14
C CYS A 430 3.50 -13.81 -16.43
N VAL A 431 3.95 -14.54 -15.41
CA VAL A 431 4.74 -15.77 -15.58
C VAL A 431 3.92 -16.98 -15.14
N ARG A 432 3.83 -17.98 -16.04
CA ARG A 432 3.22 -19.28 -15.75
C ARG A 432 4.22 -20.23 -15.13
N ASN A 433 3.72 -21.16 -14.29
CA ASN A 433 4.51 -22.23 -13.68
C ASN A 433 5.70 -21.71 -12.86
N LEU A 434 5.51 -20.60 -12.17
CA LEU A 434 6.48 -20.14 -11.15
C LEU A 434 6.41 -21.11 -9.98
N GLU A 435 7.51 -21.83 -9.72
CA GLU A 435 7.59 -22.76 -8.58
C GLU A 435 7.75 -22.03 -7.26
N GLU A 436 7.44 -22.71 -6.16
CA GLU A 436 7.62 -22.17 -4.82
C GLU A 436 9.08 -21.74 -4.60
N GLY A 437 9.28 -20.49 -4.18
CA GLY A 437 10.62 -19.92 -3.98
C GLY A 437 11.33 -19.43 -5.26
N GLN A 438 10.70 -19.51 -6.44
CA GLN A 438 11.23 -18.91 -7.65
C GLN A 438 10.76 -17.48 -7.85
N ASP A 439 11.66 -16.64 -8.32
CA ASP A 439 11.38 -15.25 -8.68
C ASP A 439 11.23 -15.08 -10.20
N PRO A 440 10.39 -14.11 -10.64
CA PRO A 440 10.39 -13.70 -12.04
C PRO A 440 11.78 -13.20 -12.46
N SER A 441 12.12 -13.40 -13.74
CA SER A 441 13.43 -12.98 -14.23
C SER A 441 13.65 -11.47 -14.03
N PRO A 442 14.89 -11.02 -13.72
CA PRO A 442 15.22 -9.61 -13.57
C PRO A 442 14.81 -8.76 -14.79
N ASN A 443 14.97 -9.32 -16.00
CA ASN A 443 14.58 -8.65 -17.25
C ASN A 443 13.06 -8.45 -17.33
N SER A 444 12.25 -9.40 -16.87
CA SER A 444 10.80 -9.26 -16.84
C SER A 444 10.38 -8.17 -15.84
N ARG A 445 11.01 -8.14 -14.66
CA ARG A 445 10.75 -7.11 -13.65
C ARG A 445 11.09 -5.73 -14.17
N LEU A 446 12.29 -5.56 -14.76
CA LEU A 446 12.71 -4.30 -15.38
C LEU A 446 11.73 -3.84 -16.48
N PHE A 447 11.35 -4.73 -17.36
CA PHE A 447 10.38 -4.45 -18.43
C PHE A 447 9.07 -3.90 -17.87
N TRP A 448 8.46 -4.60 -16.90
CA TRP A 448 7.20 -4.15 -16.31
C TRP A 448 7.33 -2.86 -15.53
N CYS A 449 8.44 -2.62 -14.86
CA CYS A 449 8.67 -1.34 -14.17
C CYS A 449 8.73 -0.15 -15.14
N ILE A 450 9.37 -0.33 -16.30
CA ILE A 450 9.34 0.69 -17.35
C ILE A 450 7.91 0.88 -17.90
N MET A 451 7.20 -0.20 -18.15
CA MET A 451 5.81 -0.13 -18.65
C MET A 451 4.89 0.60 -17.66
N LEU A 452 5.03 0.38 -16.36
CA LEU A 452 4.24 1.04 -15.31
C LEU A 452 4.42 2.57 -15.28
N THR A 453 5.50 3.11 -15.86
CA THR A 453 5.71 4.57 -15.93
C THR A 453 4.95 5.24 -17.07
N LEU A 454 4.44 4.49 -18.04
CA LEU A 454 3.85 5.07 -19.26
C LEU A 454 2.58 5.89 -18.97
N VAL A 455 1.67 5.38 -18.15
CA VAL A 455 0.42 6.08 -17.83
C VAL A 455 0.71 7.36 -17.02
N PRO A 456 1.53 7.35 -15.97
CA PRO A 456 1.97 8.57 -15.28
C PRO A 456 2.59 9.61 -16.20
N ILE A 457 3.47 9.20 -17.11
CA ILE A 457 4.10 10.12 -18.07
C ILE A 457 3.04 10.75 -19.00
N ALA A 458 2.09 9.96 -19.50
CA ALA A 458 0.98 10.47 -20.31
C ALA A 458 0.10 11.44 -19.53
N MET A 459 -0.18 11.18 -18.24
CA MET A 459 -0.91 12.09 -17.36
C MET A 459 -0.19 13.43 -17.17
N ILE A 460 1.13 13.41 -16.98
CA ILE A 460 1.93 14.63 -16.86
C ILE A 460 1.95 15.38 -18.22
N PHE A 461 2.07 14.66 -19.33
CA PHE A 461 2.05 15.24 -20.68
C PHE A 461 0.74 15.97 -20.98
N SER A 462 -0.38 15.31 -20.69
CA SER A 462 -1.73 15.87 -20.89
C SER A 462 -2.10 16.93 -19.84
N LYS A 463 -1.24 17.21 -18.85
CA LYS A 463 -1.53 18.09 -17.71
C LYS A 463 -2.83 17.67 -17.00
N ALA A 464 -3.05 16.37 -16.87
CA ALA A 464 -4.26 15.82 -16.28
C ALA A 464 -4.43 16.33 -14.83
N PRO A 465 -5.63 16.82 -14.46
CA PRO A 465 -5.92 17.24 -13.10
C PRO A 465 -5.92 16.04 -12.13
N LEU A 466 -5.83 16.33 -10.82
CA LEU A 466 -5.81 15.31 -9.76
C LEU A 466 -6.98 14.32 -9.87
N ASP A 467 -8.17 14.81 -10.21
CA ASP A 467 -9.37 13.96 -10.33
C ASP A 467 -9.27 12.94 -11.47
N THR A 468 -8.55 13.25 -12.56
CA THR A 468 -8.27 12.27 -13.62
C THR A 468 -7.32 11.17 -13.13
N MET A 469 -6.34 11.52 -12.29
CA MET A 469 -5.44 10.54 -11.68
C MET A 469 -6.19 9.65 -10.69
N LYS A 470 -7.08 10.23 -9.88
CA LYS A 470 -7.98 9.49 -8.98
C LYS A 470 -8.89 8.55 -9.78
N ALA A 471 -9.44 9.01 -10.92
CA ALA A 471 -10.31 8.20 -11.76
C ALA A 471 -9.64 6.91 -12.25
N ALA A 472 -8.37 6.96 -12.67
CA ALA A 472 -7.63 5.78 -13.10
C ALA A 472 -7.56 4.72 -11.99
N THR A 473 -7.31 5.14 -10.77
CA THR A 473 -7.27 4.25 -9.59
C THR A 473 -8.65 3.70 -9.24
N VAL A 474 -9.66 4.57 -9.15
CA VAL A 474 -11.03 4.23 -8.73
C VAL A 474 -11.68 3.22 -9.68
N ILE A 475 -11.55 3.46 -10.98
CA ILE A 475 -12.18 2.61 -12.01
C ILE A 475 -11.55 1.22 -12.01
N THR A 476 -10.23 1.13 -11.91
CA THR A 476 -9.51 -0.15 -11.95
C THR A 476 -9.65 -0.95 -10.65
N ALA A 477 -9.89 -0.29 -9.51
CA ALA A 477 -10.06 -0.93 -8.21
C ALA A 477 -11.42 -1.60 -8.00
N LEU A 478 -12.48 -1.07 -8.60
CA LEU A 478 -13.85 -1.49 -8.33
C LEU A 478 -14.11 -3.01 -8.49
N PRO A 479 -13.60 -3.71 -9.53
CA PRO A 479 -13.80 -5.16 -9.67
C PRO A 479 -13.22 -5.98 -8.51
N PHE A 480 -12.24 -5.44 -7.78
CA PHE A 480 -11.58 -6.15 -6.69
C PHE A 480 -12.45 -6.33 -5.46
N ILE A 481 -13.48 -5.51 -5.26
CA ILE A 481 -14.47 -5.75 -4.21
C ILE A 481 -15.08 -7.15 -4.38
N VAL A 482 -15.47 -7.51 -5.60
CA VAL A 482 -16.06 -8.82 -5.90
C VAL A 482 -15.03 -9.94 -5.70
N ILE A 483 -13.79 -9.74 -6.16
CA ILE A 483 -12.71 -10.71 -6.02
C ILE A 483 -12.40 -10.95 -4.53
N ILE A 484 -12.30 -9.89 -3.72
CA ILE A 484 -12.04 -10.00 -2.27
C ILE A 484 -13.21 -10.68 -1.56
N LEU A 485 -14.45 -10.40 -1.94
CA LEU A 485 -15.61 -11.10 -1.38
C LEU A 485 -15.60 -12.60 -1.68
N ILE A 486 -15.22 -13.01 -2.91
CA ILE A 486 -15.07 -14.41 -3.27
C ILE A 486 -13.96 -15.08 -2.43
N GLN A 487 -12.81 -14.42 -2.27
CA GLN A 487 -11.71 -14.91 -1.43
C GLN A 487 -12.13 -15.05 0.04
N THR A 488 -12.84 -14.06 0.57
CA THR A 488 -13.37 -14.07 1.95
C THR A 488 -14.37 -15.20 2.15
N TYR A 489 -15.27 -15.40 1.21
CA TYR A 489 -16.19 -16.55 1.22
C TYR A 489 -15.44 -17.88 1.23
N GLY A 490 -14.41 -18.00 0.38
CA GLY A 490 -13.53 -19.17 0.34
C GLY A 490 -12.87 -19.44 1.68
N LEU A 491 -12.30 -18.41 2.31
CA LEU A 491 -11.69 -18.52 3.63
C LEU A 491 -12.69 -19.03 4.68
N VAL A 492 -13.88 -18.44 4.76
CA VAL A 492 -14.92 -18.87 5.72
C VAL A 492 -15.31 -20.33 5.51
N LYS A 493 -15.47 -20.74 4.25
CA LYS A 493 -15.77 -22.13 3.89
C LYS A 493 -14.65 -23.06 4.37
N TRP A 494 -13.39 -22.72 4.10
CA TRP A 494 -12.23 -23.52 4.48
C TRP A 494 -12.05 -23.60 6.00
N LEU A 495 -12.16 -22.48 6.71
CA LEU A 495 -12.09 -22.44 8.17
C LEU A 495 -13.13 -23.35 8.82
N LYS A 496 -14.38 -23.38 8.28
CA LYS A 496 -15.41 -24.28 8.77
C LYS A 496 -15.12 -25.75 8.46
N GLN A 497 -14.57 -26.04 7.28
CA GLN A 497 -14.22 -27.40 6.88
C GLN A 497 -13.06 -27.96 7.70
N ASP A 498 -12.01 -27.17 7.89
CA ASP A 498 -10.76 -27.64 8.50
C ASP A 498 -10.82 -27.62 10.03
N TYR A 499 -11.37 -26.54 10.61
CA TYR A 499 -11.34 -26.27 12.05
C TYR A 499 -12.73 -26.01 12.66
N GLY A 500 -13.82 -26.15 11.90
CA GLY A 500 -15.18 -25.86 12.39
C GLY A 500 -15.57 -26.70 13.60
N HIS A 501 -15.16 -27.97 13.63
CA HIS A 501 -15.44 -28.94 14.69
C HIS A 501 -14.35 -28.99 15.76
N VAL A 502 -13.21 -28.31 15.58
CA VAL A 502 -12.08 -28.33 16.51
C VAL A 502 -12.28 -27.28 17.60
N PRO A 503 -12.18 -27.63 18.90
CA PRO A 503 -12.25 -26.68 20.01
C PRO A 503 -11.08 -25.69 19.99
N ALA A 504 -11.29 -24.48 20.54
CA ALA A 504 -10.27 -23.42 20.53
C ALA A 504 -8.95 -23.84 21.19
N HIS A 505 -9.03 -24.56 22.32
CA HIS A 505 -7.83 -25.02 23.06
C HIS A 505 -7.02 -26.07 22.31
N GLU A 506 -7.65 -26.88 21.46
CA GLU A 506 -6.94 -27.86 20.63
C GLU A 506 -6.21 -27.17 19.49
N ILE A 507 -6.84 -26.18 18.83
CA ILE A 507 -6.17 -25.35 17.81
C ILE A 507 -4.95 -24.65 18.41
N GLU A 508 -5.12 -24.06 19.60
CA GLU A 508 -4.01 -23.39 20.30
C GLU A 508 -2.87 -24.35 20.62
N LYS A 509 -3.19 -25.55 21.16
CA LYS A 509 -2.22 -26.59 21.50
C LYS A 509 -1.48 -27.10 20.26
N GLU A 510 -2.16 -27.33 19.14
CA GLU A 510 -1.55 -27.77 17.87
C GLU A 510 -0.43 -26.83 17.44
N PHE A 511 -0.68 -25.51 17.47
CA PHE A 511 0.28 -24.51 17.02
C PHE A 511 1.27 -24.02 18.09
N MET A 512 1.04 -24.28 19.40
CA MET A 512 2.00 -24.01 20.48
C MET A 512 2.99 -25.19 20.69
N SER A 513 2.55 -26.44 20.58
CA SER A 513 3.38 -27.63 20.80
C SER A 513 4.48 -27.80 19.73
N ALA A 514 4.24 -27.30 18.51
CA ALA A 514 5.25 -27.30 17.45
C ALA A 514 6.50 -26.49 17.83
N HIS A 515 6.37 -25.45 18.66
CA HIS A 515 7.51 -24.66 19.15
C HIS A 515 8.31 -25.35 20.26
N THR A 516 7.68 -26.22 21.06
CA THR A 516 8.34 -26.88 22.19
C THR A 516 9.18 -28.09 21.72
N SER A 517 8.68 -28.82 20.73
CA SER A 517 9.38 -29.99 20.17
C SER A 517 10.64 -29.62 19.38
N GLU A 518 10.66 -28.49 18.69
CA GLU A 518 11.87 -28.01 17.99
C GLU A 518 12.93 -27.44 18.93
N ASN A 519 12.54 -26.79 20.03
CA ASN A 519 13.49 -26.33 21.04
C ASN A 519 14.15 -27.50 21.78
N THR A 520 13.41 -28.58 22.06
CA THR A 520 13.99 -29.79 22.63
C THR A 520 14.89 -30.52 21.64
N ALA A 521 14.64 -30.51 20.36
CA ALA A 521 15.50 -31.10 19.34
C ALA A 521 16.79 -30.26 19.11
N ALA A 522 16.67 -28.93 19.11
CA ALA A 522 17.81 -28.01 18.99
C ALA A 522 18.73 -28.05 20.25
N ASP A 523 18.14 -28.16 21.44
CA ASP A 523 18.87 -28.32 22.69
C ASP A 523 19.53 -29.72 22.81
N ALA A 524 18.91 -30.76 22.22
CA ALA A 524 19.49 -32.10 22.15
C ALA A 524 20.68 -32.18 21.17
N ASP A 525 20.63 -31.47 20.05
CA ASP A 525 21.73 -31.37 19.08
C ASP A 525 22.89 -30.51 19.64
N ALA A 526 22.59 -29.47 20.42
CA ALA A 526 23.58 -28.65 21.11
C ALA A 526 24.23 -29.36 22.29
N ALA A 527 23.61 -30.41 22.84
CA ALA A 527 24.09 -31.20 23.97
C ALA A 527 24.94 -32.44 23.56
N GLN A 528 25.14 -32.70 22.25
CA GLN A 528 26.08 -33.74 21.85
C GLN A 528 27.52 -33.26 22.06
N PRO A 529 28.31 -33.94 22.91
CA PRO A 529 29.70 -33.57 23.13
C PRO A 529 30.51 -33.78 21.85
N ALA A 530 31.28 -32.78 21.48
CA ALA A 530 32.20 -32.84 20.35
C ALA A 530 33.09 -34.09 20.51
N HIS A 531 32.91 -35.07 19.63
CA HIS A 531 33.85 -36.21 19.52
C HIS A 531 35.21 -35.64 19.16
N ILE A 532 36.11 -35.62 20.16
CA ILE A 532 37.54 -35.36 19.99
C ILE A 532 38.07 -36.48 19.07
N ALA A 533 38.35 -36.18 17.83
CA ALA A 533 39.14 -37.05 16.96
C ALA A 533 40.58 -37.04 17.46
N THR A 534 40.95 -38.05 18.24
CA THR A 534 42.35 -38.39 18.53
C THR A 534 42.99 -38.94 17.26
N GLU A 535 43.79 -38.11 16.60
CA GLU A 535 44.75 -38.55 15.59
C GLU A 535 45.77 -39.52 16.23
N HIS A 536 45.67 -40.78 15.84
CA HIS A 536 46.76 -41.73 16.05
C HIS A 536 47.67 -41.68 14.83
N ASN A 537 48.76 -40.95 15.03
CA ASN A 537 49.94 -40.96 14.16
C ASN A 537 50.71 -42.29 14.43
N THR A 538 50.75 -43.22 13.47
CA THR A 538 51.77 -44.27 13.44
C THR A 538 52.34 -44.42 12.04
N ARG A 539 53.63 -44.13 11.98
CA ARG A 539 54.61 -44.41 10.90
C ARG A 539 54.54 -45.86 10.42
N LYS A 540 54.49 -46.10 9.14
CA LYS A 540 55.55 -46.80 8.38
C LYS A 540 55.31 -46.57 6.89
#